data_d87c5bfd91d171dafc146feca1eb8e90
#
_entry.id   d87c5bfd91d171dafc146feca1eb8e90
#
_cell.length_a   1.000
_cell.length_b   1.000
_cell.length_c   1.000
_cell.angle_alpha   90.00
_cell.angle_beta   90.00
_cell.angle_gamma   90.00
#
_symmetry.space_group_name_H-M   'P 1'
#
loop_
_entity.id
_entity.type
_entity.pdbx_description
1 polymer ?
#
loop_
_entity_poly.entity_id
_entity_poly.type
_entity_poly.pdbx_seq_one_letter_code
_entity_poly.pdbx_strand_id
1 'polypeptide(L)'
;KGDEFQDVRLSEVGGKGLFSSNIEKELQDKNIDVAVHALKDMPALETKGLKTDSFLERNDPREILITMNKKKLSELKKNSIIGTSSFRREYQIKKIRSDLECKLIRGNVDTRIKKLKDGIYDAIILSYAGIKFLNFDDEISEIFSPEQVIPSAGQGIIALQCREGDEEIISVLKKINHNETFMRAHVE
;
A
#
# COMPACT_ATOMS: atom_id res chain seq x y z
N LYS A 1 -8.58 14.47 1.66
CA LYS A 1 -9.05 14.17 0.27
C LYS A 1 -9.23 12.67 -0.01
N GLY A 2 -8.49 11.74 0.62
CA GLY A 2 -8.70 10.29 0.45
C GLY A 2 -10.05 9.77 0.93
N ASP A 3 -10.67 10.45 1.88
CA ASP A 3 -11.98 10.09 2.44
C ASP A 3 -13.16 10.72 1.70
N GLU A 4 -12.92 11.65 0.79
CA GLU A 4 -13.98 12.30 -0.02
C GLU A 4 -14.52 11.41 -1.16
N PHE A 5 -13.77 10.37 -1.56
CA PHE A 5 -14.13 9.43 -2.63
C PHE A 5 -14.36 8.01 -2.08
N GLN A 6 -15.37 7.86 -1.21
CA GLN A 6 -15.62 6.59 -0.52
C GLN A 6 -16.22 5.50 -1.41
N ASP A 7 -16.87 5.86 -2.51
CA ASP A 7 -17.66 4.93 -3.35
C ASP A 7 -17.02 4.59 -4.71
N VAL A 8 -15.82 5.11 -5.00
CA VAL A 8 -15.16 4.92 -6.30
C VAL A 8 -13.75 4.34 -6.13
N ARG A 9 -13.32 3.47 -7.02
CA ARG A 9 -11.95 2.95 -7.02
C ARG A 9 -10.96 4.06 -7.40
N LEU A 10 -9.82 4.16 -6.71
CA LEU A 10 -8.79 5.19 -6.99
C LEU A 10 -8.29 5.16 -8.43
N SER A 11 -8.25 3.98 -9.05
CA SER A 11 -7.89 3.82 -10.46
C SER A 11 -8.86 4.51 -11.44
N GLU A 12 -10.08 4.80 -11.00
CA GLU A 12 -11.11 5.45 -11.82
C GLU A 12 -11.12 6.97 -11.66
N VAL A 13 -10.48 7.51 -10.61
CA VAL A 13 -10.51 8.95 -10.26
C VAL A 13 -9.19 9.67 -10.57
N GLY A 14 -8.21 9.01 -11.19
CA GLY A 14 -6.93 9.67 -11.54
C GLY A 14 -5.67 8.85 -11.24
N GLY A 15 -5.83 7.62 -10.79
CA GLY A 15 -4.73 6.68 -10.66
C GLY A 15 -3.73 6.97 -9.53
N LYS A 16 -2.54 6.38 -9.66
CA LYS A 16 -1.39 6.64 -8.80
C LYS A 16 -0.95 8.11 -8.96
N GLY A 17 -0.66 8.79 -7.90
CA GLY A 17 -0.22 10.18 -7.92
C GLY A 17 -1.27 11.20 -7.44
N LEU A 18 -2.54 10.83 -7.28
CA LEU A 18 -3.58 11.74 -6.76
C LEU A 18 -3.26 12.22 -5.33
N PHE A 19 -2.53 11.40 -4.57
CA PHE A 19 -2.11 11.70 -3.19
C PHE A 19 -0.75 12.40 -3.12
N SER A 20 0.14 12.14 -4.11
CA SER A 20 1.47 12.76 -4.13
C SER A 20 1.44 14.18 -4.67
N SER A 21 0.54 14.52 -5.59
CA SER A 21 0.55 15.81 -6.32
C SER A 21 0.50 17.04 -5.41
N ASN A 22 -0.27 17.01 -4.32
CA ASN A 22 -0.32 18.13 -3.38
C ASN A 22 0.99 18.27 -2.60
N ILE A 23 1.55 17.14 -2.12
CA ILE A 23 2.81 17.11 -1.37
C ILE A 23 3.97 17.50 -2.28
N GLU A 24 3.96 17.04 -3.53
CA GLU A 24 4.95 17.39 -4.54
C GLU A 24 4.93 18.90 -4.85
N LYS A 25 3.74 19.51 -4.88
CA LYS A 25 3.62 20.96 -5.00
C LYS A 25 4.24 21.69 -3.81
N GLU A 26 4.01 21.22 -2.58
CA GLU A 26 4.63 21.80 -1.37
C GLU A 26 6.17 21.70 -1.41
N LEU A 27 6.73 20.60 -1.97
CA LEU A 27 8.17 20.48 -2.23
C LEU A 27 8.64 21.52 -3.25
N GLN A 28 7.94 21.66 -4.38
CA GLN A 28 8.29 22.62 -5.45
C GLN A 28 8.21 24.07 -4.96
N ASP A 29 7.19 24.39 -4.16
CA ASP A 29 6.96 25.72 -3.56
C ASP A 29 7.90 26.00 -2.36
N LYS A 30 8.78 25.04 -2.00
CA LYS A 30 9.73 25.11 -0.88
C LYS A 30 9.08 25.28 0.51
N ASN A 31 7.84 24.86 0.66
CA ASN A 31 7.14 24.85 1.94
C ASN A 31 7.56 23.67 2.82
N ILE A 32 8.04 22.59 2.20
CA ILE A 32 8.64 21.42 2.86
C ILE A 32 9.92 21.02 2.14
N ASP A 33 10.82 20.30 2.80
CA ASP A 33 12.10 19.89 2.24
C ASP A 33 12.13 18.41 1.85
N VAL A 34 11.31 17.58 2.51
CA VAL A 34 11.22 16.14 2.26
C VAL A 34 9.76 15.70 2.30
N ALA A 35 9.36 14.90 1.32
CA ALA A 35 8.10 14.17 1.33
C ALA A 35 8.35 12.69 1.56
N VAL A 36 7.48 12.07 2.36
CA VAL A 36 7.55 10.64 2.72
C VAL A 36 6.38 9.93 2.07
N HIS A 37 6.67 8.90 1.27
CA HIS A 37 5.68 8.17 0.50
C HIS A 37 5.77 6.66 0.72
N ALA A 38 4.64 5.96 0.58
CA ALA A 38 4.67 4.54 0.26
C ALA A 38 5.00 4.41 -1.25
N LEU A 39 6.12 3.79 -1.60
CA LEU A 39 6.59 3.72 -2.99
C LEU A 39 5.54 3.17 -3.95
N LYS A 40 4.78 2.16 -3.54
CA LYS A 40 3.71 1.54 -4.34
C LYS A 40 2.61 2.50 -4.79
N ASP A 41 2.44 3.63 -4.10
CA ASP A 41 1.38 4.62 -4.35
C ASP A 41 1.89 5.81 -5.17
N MET A 42 3.20 5.88 -5.41
CA MET A 42 3.82 6.89 -6.27
C MET A 42 3.57 6.59 -7.77
N PRO A 43 3.55 7.63 -8.62
CA PRO A 43 3.56 7.43 -10.07
C PRO A 43 4.87 6.78 -10.52
N ALA A 44 4.82 6.06 -11.65
CA ALA A 44 6.01 5.40 -12.21
C ALA A 44 7.02 6.40 -12.81
N LEU A 45 6.56 7.58 -13.21
CA LEU A 45 7.40 8.66 -13.71
C LEU A 45 7.56 9.71 -12.64
N GLU A 46 8.80 10.14 -12.43
CA GLU A 46 9.10 11.22 -11.48
C GLU A 46 8.53 12.56 -11.96
N THR A 47 8.08 13.35 -11.01
CA THR A 47 7.67 14.73 -11.26
C THR A 47 8.89 15.60 -11.53
N LYS A 48 8.88 16.35 -12.62
CA LYS A 48 9.99 17.23 -13.01
C LYS A 48 10.42 18.16 -11.88
N GLY A 49 11.72 18.19 -11.60
CA GLY A 49 12.34 18.98 -10.54
C GLY A 49 12.31 18.34 -9.16
N LEU A 50 11.77 17.13 -9.05
CA LEU A 50 11.79 16.31 -7.84
C LEU A 50 12.60 15.03 -8.07
N LYS A 51 13.12 14.46 -7.00
CA LYS A 51 13.95 13.26 -7.02
C LYS A 51 13.58 12.30 -5.89
N THR A 52 13.49 11.00 -6.22
CA THR A 52 13.16 9.92 -5.29
C THR A 52 14.24 8.84 -5.34
N ASP A 53 15.39 9.12 -4.72
CA ASP A 53 16.57 8.25 -4.72
C ASP A 53 16.96 7.75 -3.32
N SER A 54 16.09 7.91 -2.34
CA SER A 54 16.38 7.47 -0.98
C SER A 54 15.22 6.68 -0.42
N PHE A 55 15.52 5.51 0.12
CA PHE A 55 14.54 4.56 0.61
C PHE A 55 14.94 4.02 1.98
N LEU A 56 13.98 3.87 2.87
CA LEU A 56 14.20 3.18 4.13
C LEU A 56 14.25 1.66 3.93
N GLU A 57 14.75 0.94 4.94
CA GLU A 57 14.73 -0.52 4.92
C GLU A 57 13.34 -1.06 4.60
N ARG A 58 13.28 -1.98 3.64
CA ARG A 58 12.01 -2.55 3.18
C ARG A 58 11.36 -3.39 4.27
N ASN A 59 10.13 -3.08 4.56
CA ASN A 59 9.26 -3.94 5.35
C ASN A 59 8.75 -5.12 4.52
N ASP A 60 8.18 -6.12 5.21
CA ASP A 60 7.61 -7.31 4.57
C ASP A 60 6.59 -6.94 3.49
N PRO A 61 6.83 -7.28 2.21
CA PRO A 61 5.96 -6.89 1.10
C PRO A 61 4.69 -7.75 0.99
N ARG A 62 4.59 -8.84 1.75
CA ARG A 62 3.53 -9.83 1.60
C ARG A 62 2.13 -9.24 1.82
N GLU A 63 1.17 -9.94 1.27
CA GLU A 63 -0.24 -9.69 1.52
C GLU A 63 -0.72 -10.54 2.69
N ILE A 64 -1.72 -10.04 3.40
CA ILE A 64 -2.33 -10.74 4.54
C ILE A 64 -3.84 -10.79 4.41
N LEU A 65 -4.43 -11.82 5.00
CA LEU A 65 -5.87 -11.95 5.22
C LEU A 65 -6.20 -11.71 6.69
N ILE A 66 -7.25 -10.96 6.93
CA ILE A 66 -7.84 -10.81 8.26
C ILE A 66 -9.29 -11.31 8.20
N THR A 67 -9.66 -12.16 9.16
CA THR A 67 -11.02 -12.67 9.37
C THR A 67 -11.36 -12.62 10.85
N MET A 68 -12.63 -12.52 11.21
CA MET A 68 -13.05 -12.44 12.61
C MET A 68 -12.65 -13.66 13.46
N ASN A 69 -12.58 -14.84 12.86
CA ASN A 69 -12.37 -16.11 13.57
C ASN A 69 -11.02 -16.74 13.22
N LYS A 70 -10.04 -15.96 12.77
CA LYS A 70 -8.69 -16.43 12.37
C LYS A 70 -8.71 -17.53 11.28
N LYS A 71 -9.77 -17.59 10.48
CA LYS A 71 -9.88 -18.54 9.38
C LYS A 71 -8.94 -18.14 8.25
N LYS A 72 -8.33 -19.16 7.64
CA LYS A 72 -7.57 -19.00 6.40
C LYS A 72 -8.50 -18.85 5.19
N LEU A 73 -7.95 -18.42 4.07
CA LEU A 73 -8.71 -18.28 2.81
C LEU A 73 -9.42 -19.58 2.39
N SER A 74 -8.75 -20.72 2.58
CA SER A 74 -9.28 -22.05 2.27
C SER A 74 -10.49 -22.45 3.12
N GLU A 75 -10.62 -21.88 4.31
CA GLU A 75 -11.67 -22.21 5.29
C GLU A 75 -12.90 -21.30 5.20
N LEU A 76 -12.84 -20.28 4.34
CA LEU A 76 -13.98 -19.40 4.12
C LEU A 76 -15.13 -20.15 3.41
N LYS A 77 -16.34 -19.83 3.79
CA LYS A 77 -17.54 -20.39 3.16
C LYS A 77 -17.64 -19.91 1.71
N LYS A 78 -18.31 -20.71 0.87
CA LYS A 78 -18.68 -20.29 -0.48
C LYS A 78 -19.48 -18.97 -0.43
N ASN A 79 -19.22 -18.08 -1.38
CA ASN A 79 -19.82 -16.74 -1.49
C ASN A 79 -19.46 -15.79 -0.33
N SER A 80 -18.44 -16.11 0.50
CA SER A 80 -17.93 -15.14 1.47
C SER A 80 -17.41 -13.87 0.79
N ILE A 81 -17.66 -12.73 1.43
CA ILE A 81 -17.35 -11.40 0.91
C ILE A 81 -15.97 -10.96 1.38
N ILE A 82 -15.07 -10.72 0.42
CA ILE A 82 -13.71 -10.22 0.65
C ILE A 82 -13.65 -8.72 0.37
N GLY A 83 -13.28 -7.91 1.38
CA GLY A 83 -13.07 -6.48 1.21
C GLY A 83 -11.72 -6.17 0.56
N THR A 84 -11.70 -5.63 -0.65
CA THR A 84 -10.51 -5.09 -1.32
C THR A 84 -10.86 -3.99 -2.31
N SER A 85 -10.01 -2.96 -2.42
CA SER A 85 -10.10 -1.93 -3.49
C SER A 85 -9.08 -2.16 -4.59
N SER A 86 -8.30 -3.23 -4.51
CA SER A 86 -7.23 -3.53 -5.46
C SER A 86 -7.66 -4.58 -6.46
N PHE A 87 -7.71 -4.23 -7.75
CA PHE A 87 -7.95 -5.19 -8.83
C PHE A 87 -6.92 -6.32 -8.86
N ARG A 88 -5.64 -5.99 -8.55
CA ARG A 88 -4.56 -6.98 -8.46
C ARG A 88 -4.87 -8.06 -7.42
N ARG A 89 -5.32 -7.66 -6.21
CA ARG A 89 -5.71 -8.59 -5.14
C ARG A 89 -6.97 -9.37 -5.52
N GLU A 90 -7.99 -8.68 -5.99
CA GLU A 90 -9.25 -9.28 -6.42
C GLU A 90 -9.02 -10.38 -7.45
N TYR A 91 -8.27 -10.08 -8.53
CA TYR A 91 -7.97 -11.05 -9.58
C TYR A 91 -7.26 -12.29 -9.05
N GLN A 92 -6.25 -12.12 -8.21
CA GLN A 92 -5.47 -13.23 -7.68
C GLN A 92 -6.28 -14.08 -6.69
N ILE A 93 -7.10 -13.46 -5.85
CA ILE A 93 -8.01 -14.19 -4.95
C ILE A 93 -9.05 -14.97 -5.75
N LYS A 94 -9.64 -14.37 -6.77
CA LYS A 94 -10.58 -15.06 -7.66
C LYS A 94 -9.95 -16.24 -8.40
N LYS A 95 -8.66 -16.17 -8.71
CA LYS A 95 -7.92 -17.29 -9.30
C LYS A 95 -7.73 -18.45 -8.32
N ILE A 96 -7.54 -18.17 -7.04
CA ILE A 96 -7.38 -19.19 -5.98
C ILE A 96 -8.75 -19.75 -5.55
N ARG A 97 -9.75 -18.89 -5.38
CA ARG A 97 -11.09 -19.19 -4.87
C ARG A 97 -12.13 -18.41 -5.68
N SER A 98 -12.52 -18.95 -6.84
CA SER A 98 -13.49 -18.34 -7.76
C SER A 98 -14.90 -18.20 -7.18
N ASP A 99 -15.19 -18.97 -6.15
CA ASP A 99 -16.46 -18.98 -5.44
C ASP A 99 -16.64 -17.87 -4.39
N LEU A 100 -15.60 -17.07 -4.12
CA LEU A 100 -15.67 -15.93 -3.21
C LEU A 100 -16.09 -14.66 -3.94
N GLU A 101 -16.71 -13.72 -3.24
CA GLU A 101 -17.06 -12.40 -3.76
C GLU A 101 -16.04 -11.35 -3.31
N CYS A 102 -15.63 -10.45 -4.21
CA CYS A 102 -14.81 -9.30 -3.84
C CYS A 102 -15.64 -8.03 -3.91
N LYS A 103 -15.64 -7.24 -2.84
CA LYS A 103 -16.34 -5.94 -2.76
C LYS A 103 -15.37 -4.82 -2.39
N LEU A 104 -15.66 -3.63 -2.90
CA LEU A 104 -14.89 -2.43 -2.61
C LEU A 104 -14.90 -2.13 -1.11
N ILE A 105 -13.71 -1.93 -0.54
CA ILE A 105 -13.52 -1.44 0.83
C ILE A 105 -12.62 -0.22 0.82
N ARG A 106 -13.02 0.86 1.48
CA ARG A 106 -12.29 2.11 1.59
C ARG A 106 -12.09 2.50 3.05
N GLY A 107 -11.20 3.45 3.27
CA GLY A 107 -10.77 3.95 4.56
C GLY A 107 -9.35 3.51 4.92
N ASN A 108 -8.83 4.02 6.01
CA ASN A 108 -7.56 3.61 6.59
C ASN A 108 -7.65 2.18 7.14
N VAL A 109 -6.55 1.63 7.58
CA VAL A 109 -6.47 0.24 8.08
C VAL A 109 -7.44 -0.02 9.22
N ASP A 110 -7.45 0.87 10.24
CA ASP A 110 -8.38 0.82 11.37
C ASP A 110 -9.85 0.83 10.95
N THR A 111 -10.21 1.73 10.03
CA THR A 111 -11.56 1.80 9.45
C THR A 111 -11.94 0.50 8.74
N ARG A 112 -11.02 -0.12 8.01
CA ARG A 112 -11.27 -1.39 7.32
C ARG A 112 -11.43 -2.54 8.30
N ILE A 113 -10.61 -2.59 9.35
CA ILE A 113 -10.74 -3.58 10.43
C ILE A 113 -12.08 -3.40 11.14
N LYS A 114 -12.49 -2.16 11.39
CA LYS A 114 -13.81 -1.89 11.97
C LYS A 114 -14.93 -2.40 11.09
N LYS A 115 -14.91 -2.13 9.79
CA LYS A 115 -15.92 -2.63 8.82
C LYS A 115 -15.98 -4.16 8.79
N LEU A 116 -14.85 -4.85 8.97
CA LEU A 116 -14.82 -6.30 9.14
C LEU A 116 -15.50 -6.71 10.45
N LYS A 117 -15.17 -6.05 11.58
CA LYS A 117 -15.78 -6.31 12.90
C LYS A 117 -17.29 -6.03 12.92
N ASP A 118 -17.74 -5.06 12.15
CA ASP A 118 -19.16 -4.73 11.96
C ASP A 118 -19.90 -5.75 11.04
N GLY A 119 -19.20 -6.78 10.53
CA GLY A 119 -19.78 -7.86 9.71
C GLY A 119 -20.14 -7.47 8.28
N ILE A 120 -19.65 -6.33 7.77
CA ILE A 120 -19.86 -5.89 6.37
C ILE A 120 -19.11 -6.80 5.39
N TYR A 121 -18.00 -7.39 5.85
CA TYR A 121 -17.14 -8.32 5.11
C TYR A 121 -16.85 -9.56 5.96
N ASP A 122 -16.68 -10.71 5.33
CA ASP A 122 -16.23 -11.94 5.97
C ASP A 122 -14.69 -11.95 6.16
N ALA A 123 -13.99 -11.27 5.24
CA ALA A 123 -12.55 -11.10 5.28
C ALA A 123 -12.11 -9.80 4.61
N ILE A 124 -10.91 -9.33 4.92
CA ILE A 124 -10.25 -8.21 4.23
C ILE A 124 -8.82 -8.57 3.88
N ILE A 125 -8.30 -8.02 2.77
CA ILE A 125 -6.90 -8.21 2.35
C ILE A 125 -6.16 -6.88 2.45
N LEU A 126 -5.04 -6.91 3.19
CA LEU A 126 -4.19 -5.75 3.42
C LEU A 126 -2.72 -6.11 3.15
N SER A 127 -1.83 -5.10 3.10
CA SER A 127 -0.40 -5.33 3.10
C SER A 127 0.11 -5.57 4.51
N TYR A 128 1.01 -6.52 4.71
CA TYR A 128 1.60 -6.80 6.01
C TYR A 128 2.30 -5.55 6.58
N ALA A 129 3.10 -4.86 5.78
CA ALA A 129 3.77 -3.63 6.21
C ALA A 129 2.81 -2.61 6.85
N GLY A 130 1.60 -2.42 6.27
CA GLY A 130 0.62 -1.47 6.80
C GLY A 130 0.05 -1.89 8.16
N ILE A 131 -0.08 -3.19 8.41
CA ILE A 131 -0.57 -3.75 9.68
C ILE A 131 0.49 -3.63 10.77
N LYS A 132 1.74 -3.98 10.45
CA LYS A 132 2.85 -3.94 11.39
C LYS A 132 3.11 -2.54 11.95
N PHE A 133 3.05 -1.50 11.13
CA PHE A 133 3.20 -0.11 11.57
C PHE A 133 2.14 0.34 12.59
N LEU A 134 0.97 -0.29 12.57
CA LEU A 134 -0.15 0.06 13.44
C LEU A 134 -0.33 -0.90 14.62
N ASN A 135 0.60 -1.86 14.79
CA ASN A 135 0.56 -2.90 15.84
C ASN A 135 -0.74 -3.72 15.83
N PHE A 136 -1.24 -4.07 14.64
CA PHE A 136 -2.40 -4.94 14.46
C PHE A 136 -2.02 -6.38 14.07
N ASP A 137 -0.79 -6.82 14.37
CA ASP A 137 -0.30 -8.16 14.02
C ASP A 137 -1.21 -9.28 14.56
N ASP A 138 -1.79 -9.07 15.73
CA ASP A 138 -2.73 -10.02 16.33
C ASP A 138 -4.05 -10.18 15.55
N GLU A 139 -4.36 -9.30 14.61
CA GLU A 139 -5.54 -9.42 13.76
C GLU A 139 -5.30 -10.35 12.56
N ILE A 140 -4.06 -10.67 12.22
CA ILE A 140 -3.69 -11.46 11.03
C ILE A 140 -4.19 -12.89 11.16
N SER A 141 -4.92 -13.37 10.16
CA SER A 141 -5.41 -14.75 10.05
C SER A 141 -4.53 -15.61 9.15
N GLU A 142 -3.98 -15.01 8.08
CA GLU A 142 -3.10 -15.70 7.13
C GLU A 142 -2.14 -14.71 6.48
N ILE A 143 -0.90 -15.13 6.26
CA ILE A 143 0.09 -14.41 5.48
C ILE A 143 0.30 -15.18 4.19
N PHE A 144 0.03 -14.56 3.04
CA PHE A 144 0.22 -15.19 1.74
C PHE A 144 1.69 -15.20 1.34
N SER A 145 2.16 -16.30 0.77
CA SER A 145 3.44 -16.27 0.08
C SER A 145 3.37 -15.43 -1.20
N PRO A 146 4.48 -14.86 -1.70
CA PRO A 146 4.49 -14.11 -2.96
C PRO A 146 4.03 -14.92 -4.17
N GLU A 147 4.18 -16.26 -4.14
CA GLU A 147 3.72 -17.18 -5.18
C GLU A 147 2.19 -17.34 -5.15
N GLN A 148 1.56 -17.22 -3.97
CA GLN A 148 0.11 -17.28 -3.82
C GLN A 148 -0.54 -15.96 -4.21
N VAL A 149 -0.02 -14.84 -3.68
CA VAL A 149 -0.53 -13.50 -3.98
C VAL A 149 0.66 -12.55 -4.18
N ILE A 150 0.97 -12.25 -5.43
CA ILE A 150 2.05 -11.36 -5.83
C ILE A 150 1.78 -9.96 -5.28
N PRO A 151 2.69 -9.37 -4.48
CA PRO A 151 2.55 -8.01 -3.96
C PRO A 151 2.56 -6.94 -5.06
N SER A 152 2.22 -5.71 -4.71
CA SER A 152 2.46 -4.57 -5.60
C SER A 152 3.94 -4.27 -5.67
N ALA A 153 4.45 -3.86 -6.83
CA ALA A 153 5.79 -3.28 -6.93
C ALA A 153 5.95 -2.16 -5.89
N GLY A 154 7.11 -2.09 -5.25
CA GLY A 154 7.40 -1.13 -4.17
C GLY A 154 6.63 -1.33 -2.87
N GLN A 155 5.84 -2.41 -2.72
CA GLN A 155 5.12 -2.65 -1.47
C GLN A 155 6.09 -2.91 -0.31
N GLY A 156 5.84 -2.26 0.82
CA GLY A 156 6.70 -2.31 2.00
C GLY A 156 7.88 -1.33 1.98
N ILE A 157 8.04 -0.54 0.91
CA ILE A 157 9.11 0.46 0.79
C ILE A 157 8.55 1.85 1.11
N ILE A 158 9.25 2.55 2.01
CA ILE A 158 9.07 3.98 2.25
C ILE A 158 10.10 4.72 1.41
N ALA A 159 9.62 5.59 0.53
CA ALA A 159 10.40 6.44 -0.35
C ALA A 159 10.46 7.88 0.20
N LEU A 160 11.62 8.50 0.07
CA LEU A 160 11.89 9.87 0.48
C LEU A 160 12.13 10.69 -0.78
N GLN A 161 11.27 11.68 -1.01
CA GLN A 161 11.33 12.56 -2.17
C GLN A 161 11.75 13.97 -1.74
N CYS A 162 12.64 14.59 -2.51
CA CYS A 162 13.09 15.95 -2.30
C CYS A 162 13.20 16.71 -3.64
N ARG A 163 13.56 17.97 -3.60
CA ARG A 163 13.88 18.76 -4.80
C ARG A 163 15.15 18.24 -5.47
N GLU A 164 15.12 18.15 -6.78
CA GLU A 164 16.32 17.93 -7.59
C GLU A 164 17.28 19.13 -7.43
N GLY A 165 18.58 18.85 -7.17
CA GLY A 165 19.60 19.90 -6.98
C GLY A 165 19.66 20.49 -5.56
N ASP A 166 18.85 20.03 -4.62
CA ASP A 166 18.97 20.40 -3.20
C ASP A 166 20.04 19.51 -2.53
N GLU A 167 21.33 19.87 -2.76
CA GLU A 167 22.47 19.04 -2.37
C GLU A 167 22.56 18.83 -0.85
N GLU A 168 22.10 19.79 -0.05
CA GLU A 168 22.08 19.66 1.41
C GLU A 168 21.11 18.54 1.83
N ILE A 169 19.87 18.61 1.37
CA ILE A 169 18.85 17.60 1.68
C ILE A 169 19.24 16.24 1.10
N ILE A 170 19.69 16.18 -0.16
CA ILE A 170 20.17 14.95 -0.80
C ILE A 170 21.28 14.30 0.03
N SER A 171 22.24 15.08 0.55
CA SER A 171 23.32 14.58 1.40
C SER A 171 22.80 13.97 2.71
N VAL A 172 21.79 14.57 3.32
CA VAL A 172 21.15 14.03 4.53
C VAL A 172 20.41 12.73 4.22
N LEU A 173 19.61 12.71 3.15
CA LEU A 173 18.82 11.54 2.75
C LEU A 173 19.71 10.34 2.38
N LYS A 174 20.85 10.57 1.74
CA LYS A 174 21.84 9.53 1.44
C LYS A 174 22.34 8.80 2.69
N LYS A 175 22.44 9.48 3.84
CA LYS A 175 22.92 8.87 5.09
C LYS A 175 21.94 7.86 5.69
N ILE A 176 20.65 7.99 5.40
CA ILE A 176 19.59 7.13 5.89
C ILE A 176 19.07 6.17 4.81
N ASN A 177 19.62 6.24 3.59
CA ASN A 177 19.25 5.37 2.51
C ASN A 177 19.69 3.92 2.78
N HIS A 178 18.79 2.96 2.59
CA HIS A 178 19.09 1.54 2.66
C HIS A 178 19.44 1.00 1.27
N ASN A 179 20.71 0.70 1.03
CA ASN A 179 21.24 0.35 -0.29
C ASN A 179 20.57 -0.87 -0.92
N GLU A 180 20.25 -1.90 -0.15
CA GLU A 180 19.57 -3.09 -0.68
C GLU A 180 18.15 -2.75 -1.15
N THR A 181 17.43 -1.93 -0.38
CA THR A 181 16.09 -1.44 -0.76
C THR A 181 16.17 -0.56 -2.00
N PHE A 182 17.18 0.30 -2.09
CA PHE A 182 17.43 1.13 -3.28
C PHE A 182 17.56 0.27 -4.54
N MET A 183 18.39 -0.77 -4.51
CA MET A 183 18.57 -1.68 -5.65
C MET A 183 17.26 -2.39 -6.02
N ARG A 184 16.51 -2.86 -5.03
CA ARG A 184 15.21 -3.53 -5.25
C ARG A 184 14.17 -2.58 -5.84
N ALA A 185 14.08 -1.35 -5.33
CA ALA A 185 13.12 -0.35 -5.80
C ALA A 185 13.33 0.02 -7.29
N HIS A 186 14.58 -0.02 -7.77
CA HIS A 186 14.92 0.28 -9.17
C HIS A 186 14.69 -0.90 -10.12
N VAL A 187 14.60 -2.11 -9.59
CA VAL A 187 14.35 -3.33 -10.40
C VAL A 187 12.85 -3.61 -10.52
N GLU A 188 12.06 -3.28 -9.50
CA GLU A 188 10.60 -3.49 -9.50
C GLU A 188 9.85 -2.43 -10.30
#